data_831e5552147123f3da67d44fb0ff82fd
#
_entry.id   831e5552147123f3da67d44fb0ff82fd
#
_cell.length_a   1.000
_cell.length_b   1.000
_cell.length_c   1.000
_cell.angle_alpha   90.00
_cell.angle_beta   90.00
_cell.angle_gamma   90.00
#
_symmetry.space_group_name_H-M   'P 1'
#
loop_
_entity.id
_entity.type
_entity.pdbx_description
1 polymer ?
#
loop_
_entity_poly.entity_id
_entity_poly.type
_entity_poly.pdbx_seq_one_letter_code
_entity_poly.pdbx_strand_id
1 'polypeptide(L)'
;MRFLMFVAILFAVGLFLYRRRSFVEKSPAAQLTTGQIKQAWRELGFFCELDDRDRTWTLTGSRAGLLRFRDLLLAYVADPRHALQSEYEQYGPYGSLEVMTWPAAGFDGQSIRGSLPDLARLAGLVETKLAAAQPDSVLLIREEFAPDSAYTLRLDVRDDWFDPASADPDRLGAATKLPAPKTKG
;
A
#
# COMPACT_ATOMS: atom_id res chain seq x y z
N MET A 1 4.34 5.37 -44.93
CA MET A 1 5.06 5.14 -43.66
C MET A 1 4.32 5.61 -42.42
N ARG A 2 3.59 6.71 -42.41
CA ARG A 2 2.85 7.22 -41.21
C ARG A 2 1.71 6.31 -40.73
N PHE A 3 1.02 5.61 -41.62
CA PHE A 3 -0.10 4.73 -41.29
C PHE A 3 0.32 3.45 -40.56
N LEU A 4 1.46 2.87 -40.92
CA LEU A 4 2.00 1.67 -40.24
C LEU A 4 2.44 1.95 -38.80
N MET A 5 2.92 3.17 -38.53
CA MET A 5 3.32 3.58 -37.14
C MET A 5 2.11 3.73 -36.22
N PHE A 6 0.97 4.23 -36.73
CA PHE A 6 -0.28 4.35 -35.96
C PHE A 6 -0.87 2.99 -35.58
N VAL A 7 -0.83 2.03 -36.49
CA VAL A 7 -1.32 0.67 -36.22
C VAL A 7 -0.46 -0.03 -35.19
N ALA A 8 0.88 0.16 -35.23
CA ALA A 8 1.79 -0.42 -34.24
C ALA A 8 1.57 0.16 -32.82
N ILE A 9 1.29 1.47 -32.72
CA ILE A 9 0.99 2.11 -31.42
C ILE A 9 -0.34 1.63 -30.86
N LEU A 10 -1.39 1.51 -31.68
CA LEU A 10 -2.69 0.97 -31.26
C LEU A 10 -2.59 -0.49 -30.84
N PHE A 11 -1.74 -1.29 -31.50
CA PHE A 11 -1.50 -2.68 -31.13
C PHE A 11 -0.72 -2.80 -29.82
N ALA A 12 0.27 -1.94 -29.58
CA ALA A 12 1.04 -1.90 -28.35
C ALA A 12 0.17 -1.46 -27.15
N VAL A 13 -0.69 -0.44 -27.34
CA VAL A 13 -1.64 0.02 -26.32
C VAL A 13 -2.71 -1.05 -26.06
N GLY A 14 -3.24 -1.69 -27.12
CA GLY A 14 -4.20 -2.78 -26.99
C GLY A 14 -3.61 -3.99 -26.26
N LEU A 15 -2.35 -4.36 -26.58
CA LEU A 15 -1.64 -5.45 -25.90
C LEU A 15 -1.31 -5.12 -24.44
N PHE A 16 -1.00 -3.86 -24.16
CA PHE A 16 -0.77 -3.36 -22.79
C PHE A 16 -2.06 -3.40 -21.96
N LEU A 17 -3.18 -2.94 -22.51
CA LEU A 17 -4.49 -3.00 -21.85
C LEU A 17 -5.02 -4.44 -21.73
N TYR A 18 -4.75 -5.30 -22.73
CA TYR A 18 -5.10 -6.71 -22.66
C TYR A 18 -4.26 -7.46 -21.63
N ARG A 19 -2.94 -7.24 -21.58
CA ARG A 19 -2.09 -7.79 -20.53
C ARG A 19 -2.50 -7.33 -19.13
N ARG A 20 -2.89 -6.05 -18.99
CA ARG A 20 -3.42 -5.52 -17.72
C ARG A 20 -4.73 -6.21 -17.30
N ARG A 21 -5.59 -6.58 -18.29
CA ARG A 21 -6.85 -7.30 -18.03
C ARG A 21 -6.65 -8.80 -17.74
N SER A 22 -5.65 -9.42 -18.37
CA SER A 22 -5.41 -10.87 -18.25
C SER A 22 -4.66 -11.25 -16.97
N PHE A 23 -3.95 -10.30 -16.31
CA PHE A 23 -3.26 -10.55 -15.03
C PHE A 23 -4.14 -10.37 -13.79
N VAL A 24 -5.38 -9.92 -13.99
CA VAL A 24 -6.43 -9.96 -12.94
C VAL A 24 -7.26 -11.25 -13.09
N GLU A 25 -6.65 -12.35 -13.48
CA GLU A 25 -7.17 -13.65 -13.12
C GLU A 25 -6.77 -13.90 -11.67
N LYS A 26 -7.56 -13.28 -10.81
CA LYS A 26 -7.61 -13.50 -9.39
C LYS A 26 -7.70 -15.01 -9.20
N SER A 27 -6.58 -15.67 -8.91
CA SER A 27 -6.62 -16.97 -8.22
C SER A 27 -7.74 -16.85 -7.20
N PRO A 28 -8.65 -17.83 -7.06
CA PRO A 28 -9.69 -17.73 -6.04
C PRO A 28 -8.95 -17.44 -4.74
N ALA A 29 -9.00 -16.19 -4.30
CA ALA A 29 -8.34 -15.77 -3.08
C ALA A 29 -8.95 -16.68 -2.02
N ALA A 30 -8.16 -17.63 -1.56
CA ALA A 30 -8.55 -18.45 -0.44
C ALA A 30 -8.99 -17.47 0.61
N GLN A 31 -10.28 -17.48 0.96
CA GLN A 31 -10.85 -16.48 1.86
C GLN A 31 -10.09 -16.62 3.16
N LEU A 32 -9.21 -15.64 3.43
CA LEU A 32 -8.42 -15.64 4.66
C LEU A 32 -9.40 -15.66 5.83
N THR A 33 -9.15 -16.52 6.79
CA THR A 33 -9.91 -16.49 8.04
C THR A 33 -9.61 -15.19 8.80
N THR A 34 -10.53 -14.75 9.63
CA THR A 34 -10.31 -13.59 10.51
C THR A 34 -9.02 -13.69 11.31
N GLY A 35 -8.62 -14.91 11.73
CA GLY A 35 -7.36 -15.14 12.42
C GLY A 35 -6.14 -14.89 11.53
N GLN A 36 -6.17 -15.33 10.28
CA GLN A 36 -5.10 -15.12 9.30
C GLN A 36 -4.95 -13.64 8.92
N ILE A 37 -6.08 -12.93 8.77
CA ILE A 37 -6.08 -11.49 8.51
C ILE A 37 -5.41 -10.73 9.66
N LYS A 38 -5.78 -11.05 10.90
CA LYS A 38 -5.14 -10.45 12.09
C LYS A 38 -3.64 -10.68 12.12
N GLN A 39 -3.26 -11.92 11.87
CA GLN A 39 -1.87 -12.30 11.88
C GLN A 39 -1.09 -11.56 10.80
N ALA A 40 -1.65 -11.43 9.59
CA ALA A 40 -1.02 -10.72 8.49
C ALA A 40 -0.81 -9.22 8.80
N TRP A 41 -1.77 -8.53 9.46
CA TRP A 41 -1.57 -7.16 9.91
C TRP A 41 -0.46 -7.03 10.97
N ARG A 42 -0.38 -7.97 11.92
CA ARG A 42 0.67 -7.98 12.94
C ARG A 42 2.04 -8.27 12.34
N GLU A 43 2.12 -9.15 11.36
CA GLU A 43 3.35 -9.45 10.61
C GLU A 43 3.81 -8.27 9.79
N LEU A 44 2.89 -7.53 9.17
CA LEU A 44 3.20 -6.29 8.47
C LEU A 44 3.71 -5.20 9.44
N GLY A 45 3.16 -5.15 10.66
CA GLY A 45 3.56 -4.22 11.73
C GLY A 45 2.81 -2.90 11.73
N PHE A 46 2.03 -2.60 10.70
CA PHE A 46 1.20 -1.41 10.57
C PHE A 46 -0.09 -1.75 9.84
N PHE A 47 -1.14 -0.97 10.09
CA PHE A 47 -2.36 -0.97 9.28
C PHE A 47 -2.17 -0.03 8.10
N CYS A 48 -2.67 -0.41 6.94
CA CYS A 48 -2.59 0.40 5.73
C CYS A 48 -3.98 0.56 5.12
N GLU A 49 -4.35 1.79 4.81
CA GLU A 49 -5.57 2.11 4.08
C GLU A 49 -5.33 3.19 3.02
N LEU A 50 -6.12 3.15 1.97
CA LEU A 50 -6.17 4.17 0.93
C LEU A 50 -7.53 4.87 1.01
N ASP A 51 -7.53 6.16 1.25
CA ASP A 51 -8.70 7.01 1.12
C ASP A 51 -8.66 7.78 -0.22
N ASP A 52 -9.47 7.32 -1.18
CA ASP A 52 -9.57 7.95 -2.50
C ASP A 52 -10.24 9.32 -2.45
N ARG A 53 -11.08 9.59 -1.45
CA ARG A 53 -11.74 10.89 -1.27
C ARG A 53 -10.73 11.95 -0.87
N ASP A 54 -9.92 11.61 0.12
CA ASP A 54 -8.90 12.52 0.66
C ASP A 54 -7.56 12.36 -0.08
N ARG A 55 -7.46 11.42 -1.02
CA ARG A 55 -6.27 11.09 -1.78
C ARG A 55 -5.07 10.83 -0.88
N THR A 56 -5.25 9.98 0.10
CA THR A 56 -4.26 9.73 1.13
C THR A 56 -4.04 8.25 1.36
N TRP A 57 -2.80 7.82 1.27
CA TRP A 57 -2.32 6.57 1.82
C TRP A 57 -2.01 6.78 3.29
N THR A 58 -2.70 6.10 4.18
CA THR A 58 -2.44 6.17 5.63
C THR A 58 -1.84 4.87 6.12
N LEU A 59 -0.64 4.96 6.70
CA LEU A 59 -0.02 3.87 7.45
C LEU A 59 -0.11 4.20 8.94
N THR A 60 -0.78 3.36 9.70
CA THR A 60 -0.99 3.54 11.15
C THR A 60 -0.25 2.44 11.91
N GLY A 61 0.64 2.81 12.82
CA GLY A 61 1.43 1.85 13.58
C GLY A 61 2.27 2.48 14.68
N SER A 62 2.84 1.65 15.54
CA SER A 62 3.91 2.11 16.41
C SER A 62 5.12 2.55 15.58
N ARG A 63 6.02 3.32 16.19
CA ARG A 63 7.27 3.70 15.52
C ARG A 63 8.03 2.48 14.99
N ALA A 64 8.14 1.42 15.77
CA ALA A 64 8.78 0.17 15.36
C ALA A 64 8.01 -0.53 14.23
N GLY A 65 6.69 -0.51 14.26
CA GLY A 65 5.83 -1.02 13.21
C GLY A 65 6.01 -0.27 11.89
N LEU A 66 6.00 1.07 11.93
CA LEU A 66 6.20 1.90 10.73
C LEU A 66 7.62 1.80 10.17
N LEU A 67 8.64 1.50 10.97
CA LEU A 67 9.99 1.20 10.47
C LEU A 67 10.02 -0.09 9.64
N ARG A 68 9.08 -1.03 9.83
CA ARG A 68 8.96 -2.19 8.93
C ARG A 68 8.56 -1.80 7.51
N PHE A 69 7.82 -0.71 7.33
CA PHE A 69 7.57 -0.18 5.99
C PHE A 69 8.86 0.28 5.31
N ARG A 70 9.77 0.95 6.04
CA ARG A 70 11.11 1.25 5.54
C ARG A 70 11.84 -0.03 5.13
N ASP A 71 11.84 -1.05 5.98
CA ASP A 71 12.55 -2.31 5.72
C ASP A 71 11.97 -3.04 4.52
N LEU A 72 10.66 -2.99 4.35
CA LEU A 72 9.93 -3.51 3.20
C LEU A 72 10.38 -2.82 1.90
N LEU A 73 10.47 -1.49 1.89
CA LEU A 73 10.98 -0.74 0.73
C LEU A 73 12.43 -1.12 0.40
N LEU A 74 13.29 -1.26 1.41
CA LEU A 74 14.69 -1.67 1.21
C LEU A 74 14.79 -3.10 0.71
N ALA A 75 13.97 -4.02 1.21
CA ALA A 75 13.90 -5.40 0.71
C ALA A 75 13.44 -5.45 -0.75
N TYR A 76 12.41 -4.66 -1.10
CA TYR A 76 11.93 -4.51 -2.47
C TYR A 76 13.06 -4.03 -3.40
N VAL A 77 13.77 -2.99 -3.01
CA VAL A 77 14.88 -2.41 -3.79
C VAL A 77 16.04 -3.38 -3.97
N ALA A 78 16.31 -4.23 -2.98
CA ALA A 78 17.40 -5.21 -3.01
C ALA A 78 17.10 -6.43 -3.90
N ASP A 79 15.85 -6.67 -4.28
CA ASP A 79 15.48 -7.80 -5.12
C ASP A 79 15.70 -7.48 -6.62
N PRO A 80 16.60 -8.23 -7.30
CA PRO A 80 16.89 -8.01 -8.72
C PRO A 80 15.67 -8.15 -9.64
N ARG A 81 14.63 -8.87 -9.22
CA ARG A 81 13.39 -9.03 -10.00
C ARG A 81 12.68 -7.70 -10.22
N HIS A 82 12.79 -6.78 -9.25
CA HIS A 82 12.16 -5.46 -9.31
C HIS A 82 12.92 -4.42 -10.15
N ALA A 83 14.05 -4.80 -10.79
CA ALA A 83 14.79 -3.90 -11.65
C ALA A 83 14.04 -3.53 -12.94
N LEU A 84 13.03 -4.32 -13.33
CA LEU A 84 12.22 -4.08 -14.52
C LEU A 84 11.06 -3.14 -14.22
N GLN A 85 10.76 -2.27 -15.20
CA GLN A 85 9.61 -1.38 -15.11
C GLN A 85 8.30 -2.18 -15.03
N SER A 86 7.37 -1.72 -14.20
CA SER A 86 6.06 -2.31 -13.93
C SER A 86 6.09 -3.59 -13.08
N GLU A 87 7.25 -3.99 -12.58
CA GLU A 87 7.29 -5.01 -11.52
C GLU A 87 6.71 -4.43 -10.23
N TYR A 88 5.95 -5.23 -9.51
CA TYR A 88 5.30 -4.80 -8.27
C TYR A 88 5.19 -5.95 -7.27
N GLU A 89 5.06 -5.59 -6.02
CA GLU A 89 4.71 -6.49 -4.93
C GLU A 89 3.55 -5.95 -4.11
N GLN A 90 2.69 -6.86 -3.64
CA GLN A 90 1.56 -6.54 -2.77
C GLN A 90 1.82 -7.07 -1.37
N TYR A 91 1.51 -6.26 -0.38
CA TYR A 91 1.76 -6.53 1.03
C TYR A 91 0.49 -6.39 1.87
N GLY A 92 0.48 -7.11 2.98
CA GLY A 92 -0.63 -7.12 3.91
C GLY A 92 -1.81 -7.97 3.47
N PRO A 93 -2.81 -8.13 4.33
CA PRO A 93 -4.04 -8.81 3.96
C PRO A 93 -4.74 -8.03 2.84
N TYR A 94 -5.39 -8.74 1.93
CA TYR A 94 -6.09 -8.18 0.76
C TYR A 94 -5.18 -7.52 -0.29
N GLY A 95 -3.83 -7.57 -0.15
CA GLY A 95 -2.93 -6.80 -1.00
C GLY A 95 -3.12 -5.30 -0.81
N SER A 96 -3.35 -4.87 0.42
CA SER A 96 -3.73 -3.48 0.75
C SER A 96 -2.67 -2.44 0.41
N LEU A 97 -1.40 -2.84 0.32
CA LEU A 97 -0.29 -1.97 -0.04
C LEU A 97 0.40 -2.53 -1.28
N GLU A 98 0.48 -1.76 -2.34
CA GLU A 98 1.26 -2.09 -3.54
C GLU A 98 2.47 -1.17 -3.68
N VAL A 99 3.65 -1.76 -3.89
CA VAL A 99 4.89 -1.05 -4.23
C VAL A 99 5.28 -1.45 -5.64
N MET A 100 5.58 -0.47 -6.49
CA MET A 100 5.83 -0.69 -7.92
C MET A 100 7.09 0.04 -8.41
N THR A 101 7.88 -0.63 -9.24
CA THR A 101 8.95 0.03 -9.98
C THR A 101 8.38 0.81 -11.15
N TRP A 102 8.59 2.13 -11.15
CA TRP A 102 8.09 3.04 -12.18
C TRP A 102 9.11 4.16 -12.46
N PRO A 103 9.17 4.71 -13.69
CA PRO A 103 10.15 5.75 -14.02
C PRO A 103 10.04 7.03 -13.19
N ALA A 104 8.82 7.39 -12.75
CA ALA A 104 8.56 8.59 -11.96
C ALA A 104 8.08 8.22 -10.56
N ALA A 105 8.67 8.86 -9.55
CA ALA A 105 8.21 8.76 -8.17
C ALA A 105 6.77 9.26 -8.04
N GLY A 106 5.96 8.59 -7.22
CA GLY A 106 4.57 8.99 -7.01
C GLY A 106 3.80 8.12 -6.03
N PHE A 107 2.69 8.69 -5.60
CA PHE A 107 1.62 8.00 -4.91
C PHE A 107 0.36 8.14 -5.78
N ASP A 108 -0.32 7.05 -6.06
CA ASP A 108 -1.60 7.09 -6.78
C ASP A 108 -2.65 6.21 -6.09
N GLY A 109 -3.84 6.08 -6.69
CA GLY A 109 -4.95 5.28 -6.14
C GLY A 109 -4.73 3.76 -6.22
N GLN A 110 -3.52 3.29 -6.49
CA GLN A 110 -3.20 1.86 -6.58
C GLN A 110 -1.87 1.50 -5.93
N SER A 111 -0.85 2.38 -6.06
CA SER A 111 0.51 2.02 -5.67
C SER A 111 1.33 3.19 -5.12
N ILE A 112 2.33 2.83 -4.35
CA ILE A 112 3.50 3.64 -4.03
C ILE A 112 4.57 3.26 -5.05
N ARG A 113 5.00 4.22 -5.88
CA ARG A 113 5.83 3.92 -7.05
C ARG A 113 7.04 4.83 -7.20
N GLY A 114 8.03 4.33 -7.91
CA GLY A 114 9.24 5.07 -8.24
C GLY A 114 10.30 4.15 -8.83
N SER A 115 11.40 4.73 -9.29
CA SER A 115 12.60 3.95 -9.58
C SER A 115 13.16 3.31 -8.30
N LEU A 116 13.99 2.27 -8.43
CA LEU A 116 14.63 1.68 -7.23
C LEU A 116 15.37 2.71 -6.37
N PRO A 117 16.16 3.67 -6.96
CA PRO A 117 16.72 4.78 -6.19
C PRO A 117 15.67 5.67 -5.51
N ASP A 118 14.51 5.93 -6.15
CA ASP A 118 13.44 6.71 -5.52
C ASP A 118 12.85 5.96 -4.32
N LEU A 119 12.57 4.67 -4.47
CA LEU A 119 12.04 3.85 -3.36
C LEU A 119 13.04 3.76 -2.20
N ALA A 120 14.35 3.66 -2.49
CA ALA A 120 15.40 3.75 -1.46
C ALA A 120 15.40 5.12 -0.76
N ARG A 121 15.23 6.21 -1.52
CA ARG A 121 15.10 7.57 -0.98
C ARG A 121 13.85 7.71 -0.09
N LEU A 122 12.71 7.12 -0.50
CA LEU A 122 11.51 7.08 0.33
C LEU A 122 11.77 6.36 1.66
N ALA A 123 12.47 5.23 1.63
CA ALA A 123 12.85 4.51 2.86
C ALA A 123 13.66 5.41 3.81
N GLY A 124 14.63 6.16 3.29
CA GLY A 124 15.41 7.13 4.07
C GLY A 124 14.57 8.28 4.64
N LEU A 125 13.59 8.78 3.88
CA LEU A 125 12.65 9.81 4.37
C LEU A 125 11.79 9.28 5.51
N VAL A 126 11.26 8.06 5.39
CA VAL A 126 10.48 7.38 6.44
C VAL A 126 11.32 7.27 7.72
N GLU A 127 12.56 6.77 7.61
CA GLU A 127 13.47 6.63 8.74
C GLU A 127 13.74 7.98 9.43
N THR A 128 14.07 9.00 8.65
CA THR A 128 14.39 10.34 9.15
C THR A 128 13.21 10.96 9.89
N LYS A 129 12.00 10.89 9.30
CA LYS A 129 10.79 11.44 9.93
C LYS A 129 10.42 10.70 11.21
N LEU A 130 10.55 9.38 11.22
CA LEU A 130 10.26 8.56 12.40
C LEU A 130 11.30 8.71 13.51
N ALA A 131 12.52 9.14 13.20
CA ALA A 131 13.58 9.31 14.22
C ALA A 131 13.18 10.30 15.34
N ALA A 132 12.48 11.37 14.99
CA ALA A 132 12.02 12.41 15.93
C ALA A 132 10.54 12.27 16.33
N ALA A 133 9.81 11.31 15.76
CA ALA A 133 8.38 11.16 16.02
C ALA A 133 8.07 10.65 17.41
N GLN A 134 7.01 11.17 17.99
CA GLN A 134 6.42 10.72 19.25
C GLN A 134 5.08 10.05 18.96
N PRO A 135 4.50 9.27 19.90
CA PRO A 135 3.12 8.82 19.80
C PRO A 135 2.17 9.99 19.48
N ASP A 136 1.15 9.71 18.67
CA ASP A 136 0.17 10.68 18.14
C ASP A 136 0.73 11.70 17.12
N SER A 137 2.01 11.56 16.71
CA SER A 137 2.54 12.34 15.59
C SER A 137 1.90 11.92 14.28
N VAL A 138 1.60 12.91 13.44
CA VAL A 138 1.17 12.72 12.04
C VAL A 138 2.26 13.27 11.13
N LEU A 139 2.82 12.42 10.28
CA LEU A 139 3.91 12.76 9.38
C LEU A 139 3.42 12.64 7.94
N LEU A 140 3.65 13.66 7.14
CA LEU A 140 3.28 13.66 5.72
C LEU A 140 4.54 13.55 4.86
N ILE A 141 4.46 12.76 3.79
CA ILE A 141 5.54 12.55 2.82
C ILE A 141 4.95 12.71 1.43
N ARG A 142 4.98 13.89 0.90
CA ARG A 142 4.66 14.19 -0.50
C ARG A 142 5.68 15.14 -1.07
N GLU A 143 5.85 16.28 -0.43
CA GLU A 143 6.68 17.37 -0.96
C GLU A 143 8.15 16.95 -1.13
N GLU A 144 8.67 16.12 -0.22
CA GLU A 144 10.06 15.67 -0.27
C GLU A 144 10.28 14.49 -1.21
N PHE A 145 9.21 13.73 -1.53
CA PHE A 145 9.32 12.53 -2.35
C PHE A 145 8.79 12.73 -3.76
N ALA A 146 7.56 13.19 -3.88
CA ALA A 146 6.85 13.32 -5.16
C ALA A 146 5.85 14.48 -5.09
N PRO A 147 6.32 15.75 -5.17
CA PRO A 147 5.48 16.95 -4.99
C PRO A 147 4.32 17.01 -6.01
N ASP A 148 4.52 16.49 -7.22
CA ASP A 148 3.50 16.46 -8.26
C ASP A 148 2.52 15.29 -8.12
N SER A 149 2.64 14.48 -7.07
CA SER A 149 1.75 13.37 -6.83
C SER A 149 0.35 13.83 -6.46
N ALA A 150 -0.67 13.15 -7.01
CA ALA A 150 -2.07 13.42 -6.68
C ALA A 150 -2.44 13.00 -5.25
N TYR A 151 -1.69 12.04 -4.70
CA TYR A 151 -1.90 11.47 -3.37
C TYR A 151 -0.77 11.83 -2.43
N THR A 152 -1.03 11.71 -1.14
CA THR A 152 -0.07 11.94 -0.06
C THR A 152 0.13 10.64 0.71
N LEU A 153 1.35 10.36 1.15
CA LEU A 153 1.62 9.33 2.15
C LEU A 153 1.60 9.97 3.54
N ARG A 154 0.78 9.43 4.42
CA ARG A 154 0.60 9.82 5.81
C ARG A 154 1.03 8.68 6.72
N LEU A 155 1.84 8.98 7.72
CA LEU A 155 2.23 8.05 8.77
C LEU A 155 1.61 8.54 10.08
N ASP A 156 0.70 7.75 10.65
CA ASP A 156 0.08 7.98 11.96
C ASP A 156 0.82 7.16 13.01
N VAL A 157 1.66 7.82 13.79
CA VAL A 157 2.48 7.17 14.81
C VAL A 157 1.62 6.90 16.04
N ARG A 158 1.54 5.65 16.45
CA ARG A 158 0.84 5.21 17.65
C ARG A 158 1.85 4.81 18.73
N ASP A 159 1.33 4.53 19.91
CA ASP A 159 2.11 3.97 21.00
C ASP A 159 2.64 2.55 20.69
N ASP A 160 3.53 2.04 21.52
CA ASP A 160 4.16 0.73 21.31
C ASP A 160 3.19 -0.44 21.55
N TRP A 161 2.01 -0.19 22.12
CA TRP A 161 0.97 -1.19 22.38
C TRP A 161 -0.05 -1.30 21.26
N PHE A 162 0.05 -0.48 20.26
CA PHE A 162 -0.89 -0.48 19.13
C PHE A 162 -0.86 -1.82 18.38
N ASP A 163 -2.03 -2.47 18.31
CA ASP A 163 -2.22 -3.67 17.48
C ASP A 163 -2.75 -3.27 16.09
N PRO A 164 -1.98 -3.40 15.01
CA PRO A 164 -2.43 -3.05 13.67
C PRO A 164 -3.73 -3.76 13.24
N ALA A 165 -3.95 -4.99 13.76
CA ALA A 165 -5.16 -5.73 13.48
C ALA A 165 -6.42 -5.12 14.12
N SER A 166 -6.29 -4.20 15.07
CA SER A 166 -7.43 -3.51 15.69
C SER A 166 -7.99 -2.38 14.83
N ALA A 167 -7.19 -1.87 13.89
CA ALA A 167 -7.58 -0.77 13.01
C ALA A 167 -8.39 -1.24 11.78
N ASP A 168 -8.49 -2.55 11.52
CA ASP A 168 -9.20 -3.11 10.37
C ASP A 168 -10.73 -2.92 10.54
N PRO A 169 -11.39 -2.05 9.74
CA PRO A 169 -12.81 -1.72 9.88
C PRO A 169 -13.73 -2.88 9.53
N ASP A 170 -13.31 -3.81 8.68
CA ASP A 170 -14.11 -4.98 8.32
C ASP A 170 -14.40 -5.89 9.52
N ARG A 171 -13.63 -5.72 10.59
CA ARG A 171 -13.82 -6.42 11.86
C ARG A 171 -14.76 -5.67 12.82
N LEU A 172 -14.76 -4.34 12.77
CA LEU A 172 -15.68 -3.54 13.58
C LEU A 172 -17.13 -3.75 13.13
N GLY A 173 -17.36 -3.93 11.81
CA GLY A 173 -18.69 -4.23 11.26
C GLY A 173 -19.25 -5.60 11.66
N ALA A 174 -18.39 -6.61 11.88
CA ALA A 174 -18.83 -7.94 12.32
C ALA A 174 -19.20 -7.99 13.81
N ALA A 175 -18.59 -7.12 14.63
CA ALA A 175 -18.90 -7.04 16.07
C ALA A 175 -20.19 -6.26 16.37
N THR A 176 -20.66 -5.41 15.44
CA THR A 176 -21.83 -4.54 15.65
C THR A 176 -23.15 -5.23 15.30
N LYS A 177 -23.12 -6.44 14.74
CA LYS A 177 -24.32 -7.24 14.50
C LYS A 177 -24.65 -8.15 15.68
N LEU A 178 -24.86 -7.54 16.87
CA LEU A 178 -25.55 -8.26 17.94
C LEU A 178 -27.00 -8.55 17.47
N PRO A 179 -27.46 -9.80 17.57
CA PRO A 179 -28.85 -10.10 17.27
C PRO A 179 -29.74 -9.35 18.27
N ALA A 180 -30.74 -8.66 17.74
CA ALA A 180 -31.75 -7.99 18.56
C ALA A 180 -32.34 -8.97 19.58
N PRO A 181 -32.56 -8.54 20.85
CA PRO A 181 -33.14 -9.40 21.85
C PRO A 181 -34.52 -9.87 21.38
N LYS A 182 -34.72 -11.19 21.33
CA LYS A 182 -36.04 -11.76 21.05
C LYS A 182 -36.98 -11.36 22.20
N THR A 183 -37.84 -10.39 21.94
CA THR A 183 -39.00 -10.11 22.82
C THR A 183 -39.89 -11.34 22.80
N LYS A 184 -39.94 -12.04 23.94
CA LYS A 184 -40.98 -13.02 24.22
C LYS A 184 -42.30 -12.28 24.37
N GLY A 185 -43.24 -12.49 23.43
CA GLY A 185 -44.67 -12.25 23.63
C GLY A 185 -45.30 -13.44 24.40
#